data_2d1970f166862224cb38e715d412ca40
#
_entry.id   2d1970f166862224cb38e715d412ca40
#
_cell.length_a   1.000
_cell.length_b   1.000
_cell.length_c   1.000
_cell.angle_alpha   90.00
_cell.angle_beta   90.00
_cell.angle_gamma   90.00
#
_symmetry.space_group_name_H-M   'P 1'
#
loop_
_entity.id
_entity.type
_entity.pdbx_description
1 polymer ?
#
loop_
_entity_poly.entity_id
_entity_poly.type
_entity_poly.pdbx_seq_one_letter_code
_entity_poly.pdbx_strand_id
1 'polypeptide(L)'
;MDEKKRLDAIQALERQINGLPIGYISKKNINGKARYYHQWTEAGKKRSRYLRDGELEPLQKQIEERRSLQAELKKLQAEMPKQSQPKLDFETSVITGRGLAAMFQGVESWQRRDCFAQLEDYLYGSGRDRVCLVFGLRRTGKTTMLRQAIGRMTSEALSRAAYLKARRTDNMAMMNRDLKKLFDAGFQYVFIDEVTLMRDFIDSAAIFSDVFA
;
A
#
# COMPACT_ATOMS: atom_id res chain seq x y z
N MET A 1 17.06 17.14 12.03
CA MET A 1 17.46 15.85 11.41
C MET A 1 17.17 15.95 9.94
N ASP A 2 18.13 15.63 9.08
CA ASP A 2 17.98 15.69 7.64
C ASP A 2 16.86 14.75 7.17
N GLU A 3 16.07 15.14 6.17
CA GLU A 3 14.89 14.40 5.67
C GLU A 3 15.25 12.97 5.25
N LYS A 4 16.41 12.81 4.60
CA LYS A 4 16.95 11.49 4.21
C LYS A 4 17.20 10.60 5.43
N LYS A 5 17.86 11.12 6.47
CA LYS A 5 18.13 10.38 7.72
C LYS A 5 16.86 9.96 8.44
N ARG A 6 15.80 10.78 8.35
CA ARG A 6 14.51 10.48 8.97
C ARG A 6 13.79 9.37 8.19
N LEU A 7 13.87 9.40 6.87
CA LEU A 7 13.30 8.37 6.01
C LEU A 7 13.96 7.02 6.24
N ASP A 8 15.30 7.00 6.31
CA ASP A 8 16.07 5.78 6.61
C ASP A 8 15.70 5.21 7.99
N ALA A 9 15.49 6.09 9.00
CA ALA A 9 15.04 5.69 10.32
C ALA A 9 13.63 5.06 10.31
N ILE A 10 12.69 5.64 9.56
CA ILE A 10 11.34 5.09 9.38
C ILE A 10 11.40 3.69 8.75
N GLN A 11 12.18 3.51 7.69
CA GLN A 11 12.33 2.20 7.04
C GLN A 11 12.98 1.15 7.97
N ALA A 12 13.96 1.57 8.77
CA ALA A 12 14.59 0.68 9.74
C ALA A 12 13.59 0.23 10.82
N LEU A 13 12.80 1.15 11.35
CA LEU A 13 11.73 0.84 12.32
C LEU A 13 10.65 -0.08 11.72
N GLU A 14 10.22 0.16 10.50
CA GLU A 14 9.24 -0.70 9.81
C GLU A 14 9.77 -2.14 9.66
N ARG A 15 11.04 -2.31 9.30
CA ARG A 15 11.67 -3.65 9.22
C ARG A 15 11.71 -4.34 10.59
N GLN A 16 12.09 -3.63 11.63
CA GLN A 16 12.11 -4.17 12.99
C GLN A 16 10.72 -4.57 13.47
N ILE A 17 9.72 -3.72 13.27
CA ILE A 17 8.32 -3.98 13.62
C ILE A 17 7.80 -5.22 12.90
N ASN A 18 8.14 -5.41 11.62
CA ASN A 18 7.71 -6.56 10.83
C ASN A 18 8.33 -7.90 11.29
N GLY A 19 9.49 -7.86 11.94
CA GLY A 19 10.14 -9.03 12.55
C GLY A 19 9.54 -9.45 13.89
N LEU A 20 8.69 -8.63 14.52
CA LEU A 20 8.14 -8.88 15.86
C LEU A 20 6.73 -9.45 15.79
N PRO A 21 6.34 -10.32 16.76
CA PRO A 21 5.03 -10.94 16.79
C PRO A 21 3.89 -9.92 16.93
N ILE A 22 2.82 -10.15 16.17
CA ILE A 22 1.58 -9.36 16.23
C ILE A 22 0.64 -9.90 17.30
N GLY A 23 -0.25 -9.04 17.81
CA GLY A 23 -1.32 -9.48 18.73
C GLY A 23 -1.08 -9.08 20.17
N TYR A 24 -1.65 -9.86 21.08
CA TYR A 24 -1.61 -9.62 22.52
C TYR A 24 -1.72 -10.90 23.31
N ILE A 25 -1.35 -10.85 24.59
CA ILE A 25 -1.49 -11.96 25.52
C ILE A 25 -2.78 -11.79 26.33
N SER A 26 -3.61 -12.82 26.33
CA SER A 26 -4.81 -12.90 27.17
C SER A 26 -4.62 -13.92 28.30
N LYS A 27 -5.07 -13.56 29.50
CA LYS A 27 -5.12 -14.44 30.68
C LYS A 27 -6.52 -15.01 30.83
N LYS A 28 -6.63 -16.34 31.01
CA LYS A 28 -7.87 -17.03 31.33
C LYS A 28 -7.70 -17.86 32.60
N ASN A 29 -8.69 -17.84 33.48
CA ASN A 29 -8.70 -18.74 34.62
C ASN A 29 -9.48 -20.00 34.25
N ILE A 30 -8.81 -21.15 34.29
CA ILE A 30 -9.39 -22.46 33.99
C ILE A 30 -9.12 -23.37 35.20
N ASN A 31 -10.14 -23.85 35.86
CA ASN A 31 -10.06 -24.71 37.05
C ASN A 31 -9.15 -24.13 38.14
N GLY A 32 -9.29 -22.82 38.43
CA GLY A 32 -8.51 -22.13 39.46
C GLY A 32 -7.06 -21.82 39.08
N LYS A 33 -6.60 -22.23 37.90
CA LYS A 33 -5.24 -21.95 37.40
C LYS A 33 -5.26 -20.91 36.29
N ALA A 34 -4.34 -19.95 36.39
CA ALA A 34 -4.13 -18.96 35.32
C ALA A 34 -3.48 -19.62 34.10
N ARG A 35 -4.06 -19.43 32.94
CA ARG A 35 -3.51 -19.86 31.66
C ARG A 35 -3.39 -18.69 30.72
N TYR A 36 -2.31 -18.61 29.95
CA TYR A 36 -1.99 -17.51 29.05
C TYR A 36 -2.09 -17.96 27.61
N TYR A 37 -2.65 -17.09 26.77
CA TYR A 37 -2.84 -17.34 25.35
C TYR A 37 -2.33 -16.15 24.54
N HIS A 38 -1.52 -16.42 23.53
CA HIS A 38 -1.21 -15.46 22.50
C HIS A 38 -2.38 -15.39 21.52
N GLN A 39 -2.90 -14.19 21.28
CA GLN A 39 -4.00 -13.96 20.35
C GLN A 39 -3.58 -12.94 19.30
N TRP A 40 -3.86 -13.26 18.04
CA TRP A 40 -3.60 -12.36 16.91
C TRP A 40 -4.68 -12.53 15.84
N THR A 41 -4.69 -11.62 14.85
CA THR A 41 -5.55 -11.71 13.67
C THR A 41 -4.68 -11.98 12.46
N GLU A 42 -4.99 -13.02 11.71
CA GLU A 42 -4.30 -13.42 10.50
C GLU A 42 -5.33 -13.64 9.39
N ALA A 43 -5.16 -12.96 8.26
CA ALA A 43 -6.11 -13.02 7.13
C ALA A 43 -7.58 -12.79 7.55
N GLY A 44 -7.83 -11.84 8.45
CA GLY A 44 -9.18 -11.54 8.98
C GLY A 44 -9.74 -12.56 9.99
N LYS A 45 -9.01 -13.63 10.28
CA LYS A 45 -9.43 -14.66 11.25
C LYS A 45 -8.66 -14.50 12.56
N LYS A 46 -9.38 -14.54 13.68
CA LYS A 46 -8.76 -14.57 15.01
C LYS A 46 -8.06 -15.91 15.24
N ARG A 47 -6.78 -15.84 15.61
CA ARG A 47 -5.96 -16.98 15.99
C ARG A 47 -5.63 -16.91 17.48
N SER A 48 -5.47 -18.08 18.10
CA SER A 48 -5.12 -18.17 19.52
C SER A 48 -4.24 -19.40 19.74
N ARG A 49 -3.13 -19.21 20.45
CA ARG A 49 -2.20 -20.29 20.84
C ARG A 49 -2.01 -20.26 22.36
N TYR A 50 -2.10 -21.41 23.01
CA TYR A 50 -1.72 -21.56 24.42
C TYR A 50 -0.21 -21.35 24.59
N LEU A 51 0.18 -20.60 25.63
CA LEU A 51 1.58 -20.37 25.98
C LEU A 51 2.01 -21.35 27.06
N ARG A 52 3.10 -22.07 26.82
CA ARG A 52 3.72 -22.98 27.80
C ARG A 52 4.55 -22.18 28.81
N ASP A 53 4.90 -22.84 29.92
CA ASP A 53 5.78 -22.26 30.93
C ASP A 53 7.13 -21.83 30.26
N GLY A 54 7.54 -20.59 30.52
CA GLY A 54 8.73 -20.00 29.92
C GLY A 54 8.53 -19.25 28.60
N GLU A 55 7.39 -19.42 27.89
CA GLU A 55 7.10 -18.68 26.65
C GLU A 55 6.47 -17.30 26.92
N LEU A 56 5.90 -17.09 28.10
CA LEU A 56 5.15 -15.90 28.44
C LEU A 56 6.02 -14.63 28.44
N GLU A 57 7.08 -14.63 29.23
CA GLU A 57 7.93 -13.45 29.39
C GLU A 57 8.65 -13.02 28.09
N PRO A 58 9.26 -13.95 27.31
CA PRO A 58 9.88 -13.57 26.04
C PRO A 58 8.89 -12.97 25.05
N LEU A 59 7.72 -13.58 24.92
CA LEU A 59 6.68 -13.10 24.00
C LEU A 59 6.12 -11.76 24.45
N GLN A 60 5.92 -11.57 25.76
CA GLN A 60 5.44 -10.29 26.29
C GLN A 60 6.42 -9.16 26.00
N LYS A 61 7.73 -9.38 26.21
CA LYS A 61 8.76 -8.41 25.87
C LYS A 61 8.75 -8.05 24.39
N GLN A 62 8.64 -9.03 23.50
CA GLN A 62 8.58 -8.78 22.06
C GLN A 62 7.33 -7.99 21.63
N ILE A 63 6.18 -8.25 22.25
CA ILE A 63 4.95 -7.49 21.97
C ILE A 63 5.06 -6.06 22.51
N GLU A 64 5.65 -5.86 23.66
CA GLU A 64 5.89 -4.54 24.25
C GLU A 64 6.91 -3.74 23.40
N GLU A 65 7.99 -4.38 22.97
CA GLU A 65 8.97 -3.81 22.05
C GLU A 65 8.31 -3.37 20.74
N ARG A 66 7.47 -4.23 20.15
CA ARG A 66 6.70 -3.87 18.95
C ARG A 66 5.85 -2.62 19.18
N ARG A 67 5.17 -2.52 20.31
CA ARG A 67 4.33 -1.35 20.65
C ARG A 67 5.17 -0.08 20.81
N SER A 68 6.33 -0.19 21.44
CA SER A 68 7.25 0.93 21.60
C SER A 68 7.74 1.44 20.25
N LEU A 69 8.21 0.53 19.38
CA LEU A 69 8.66 0.86 18.02
C LEU A 69 7.53 1.45 17.17
N GLN A 70 6.31 0.96 17.31
CA GLN A 70 5.13 1.54 16.63
C GLN A 70 4.83 2.96 17.12
N ALA A 71 4.99 3.24 18.41
CA ALA A 71 4.80 4.58 18.97
C ALA A 71 5.89 5.55 18.48
N GLU A 72 7.13 5.09 18.37
CA GLU A 72 8.25 5.86 17.83
C GLU A 72 8.06 6.14 16.34
N LEU A 73 7.69 5.14 15.56
CA LEU A 73 7.35 5.27 14.14
C LEU A 73 6.27 6.34 13.93
N LYS A 74 5.21 6.27 14.74
CA LYS A 74 4.11 7.26 14.69
C LYS A 74 4.57 8.67 15.00
N LYS A 75 5.50 8.85 15.94
CA LYS A 75 6.09 10.16 16.26
C LYS A 75 6.91 10.69 15.09
N LEU A 76 7.81 9.87 14.53
CA LEU A 76 8.63 10.27 13.38
C LEU A 76 7.79 10.60 12.15
N GLN A 77 6.72 9.84 11.90
CA GLN A 77 5.78 10.11 10.82
C GLN A 77 4.96 11.40 11.06
N ALA A 78 4.65 11.73 12.31
CA ALA A 78 3.94 12.97 12.66
C ALA A 78 4.83 14.22 12.54
N GLU A 79 6.14 14.06 12.79
CA GLU A 79 7.16 15.11 12.66
C GLU A 79 7.64 15.30 11.21
N MET A 80 7.29 14.39 10.31
CA MET A 80 7.50 14.64 8.88
C MET A 80 6.71 15.92 8.52
N PRO A 81 7.36 16.90 7.88
CA PRO A 81 6.61 18.03 7.33
C PRO A 81 5.46 17.42 6.56
N LYS A 82 4.24 17.82 6.91
CA LYS A 82 3.09 17.52 6.07
C LYS A 82 3.50 18.11 4.73
N GLN A 83 4.04 17.28 3.83
CA GLN A 83 4.11 17.65 2.43
C GLN A 83 2.65 17.92 2.10
N SER A 84 2.26 19.19 2.21
CA SER A 84 1.09 19.69 1.55
C SER A 84 1.43 19.52 0.08
N GLN A 85 1.16 18.30 -0.43
CA GLN A 85 1.12 18.14 -1.88
C GLN A 85 0.26 19.31 -2.36
N PRO A 86 0.77 20.13 -3.28
CA PRO A 86 -0.01 21.23 -3.79
C PRO A 86 -1.38 20.64 -4.13
N LYS A 87 -2.46 21.29 -3.72
CA LYS A 87 -3.82 20.83 -3.98
C LYS A 87 -3.99 20.84 -5.49
N LEU A 88 -3.58 19.74 -6.11
CA LEU A 88 -3.68 19.58 -7.55
C LEU A 88 -5.16 19.45 -7.88
N ASP A 89 -5.63 20.33 -8.74
CA ASP A 89 -6.98 20.27 -9.28
C ASP A 89 -6.97 19.33 -10.48
N PHE A 90 -7.64 18.19 -10.34
CA PHE A 90 -7.71 17.16 -11.36
C PHE A 90 -9.06 17.19 -12.07
N GLU A 91 -9.04 16.98 -13.38
CA GLU A 91 -10.24 16.89 -14.22
C GLU A 91 -10.88 15.50 -14.13
N THR A 92 -10.05 14.48 -13.86
CA THR A 92 -10.48 13.09 -13.70
C THR A 92 -10.51 12.67 -12.22
N SER A 93 -10.93 11.43 -11.95
CA SER A 93 -10.98 10.92 -10.56
C SER A 93 -9.62 10.42 -10.10
N VAL A 94 -8.78 11.31 -9.60
CA VAL A 94 -7.44 11.00 -9.07
C VAL A 94 -7.47 10.96 -7.54
N ILE A 95 -6.86 9.92 -6.98
CA ILE A 95 -6.68 9.73 -5.53
C ILE A 95 -5.19 9.58 -5.26
N THR A 96 -4.65 10.32 -4.29
CA THR A 96 -3.22 10.33 -3.94
C THR A 96 -3.00 10.23 -2.44
N GLY A 97 -1.80 9.89 -2.03
CA GLY A 97 -1.34 9.98 -0.65
C GLY A 97 -2.20 9.24 0.37
N ARG A 98 -2.68 9.96 1.40
CA ARG A 98 -3.48 9.37 2.49
C ARG A 98 -4.80 8.78 2.03
N GLY A 99 -5.43 9.38 1.02
CA GLY A 99 -6.66 8.86 0.43
C GLY A 99 -6.44 7.51 -0.21
N LEU A 100 -5.28 7.33 -0.85
CA LEU A 100 -4.89 6.07 -1.46
C LEU A 100 -4.64 4.99 -0.40
N ALA A 101 -3.90 5.31 0.65
CA ALA A 101 -3.64 4.40 1.76
C ALA A 101 -4.94 3.92 2.44
N ALA A 102 -5.87 4.84 2.70
CA ALA A 102 -7.14 4.52 3.34
C ALA A 102 -8.04 3.64 2.44
N MET A 103 -8.03 3.87 1.13
CA MET A 103 -8.90 3.18 0.19
C MET A 103 -8.53 1.71 0.00
N PHE A 104 -7.25 1.37 0.12
CA PHE A 104 -6.74 0.02 -0.19
C PHE A 104 -6.19 -0.74 1.01
N GLN A 105 -6.43 -0.25 2.21
CA GLN A 105 -6.05 -0.93 3.44
C GLN A 105 -6.76 -2.28 3.58
N GLY A 106 -6.01 -3.34 3.90
CA GLY A 106 -6.52 -4.68 4.17
C GLY A 106 -6.67 -5.59 2.94
N VAL A 107 -6.48 -5.08 1.72
CA VAL A 107 -6.57 -5.90 0.49
C VAL A 107 -5.31 -6.72 0.22
N GLU A 108 -4.20 -6.39 0.84
CA GLU A 108 -2.92 -7.08 0.74
C GLU A 108 -2.97 -8.53 1.24
N SER A 109 -3.92 -8.83 2.13
CA SER A 109 -4.13 -10.17 2.69
C SER A 109 -4.98 -11.09 1.79
N TRP A 110 -5.60 -10.57 0.73
CA TRP A 110 -6.40 -11.37 -0.17
C TRP A 110 -5.55 -12.32 -1.01
N GLN A 111 -6.13 -13.45 -1.41
CA GLN A 111 -5.44 -14.41 -2.27
C GLN A 111 -4.95 -13.73 -3.56
N ARG A 112 -3.65 -13.86 -3.83
CA ARG A 112 -3.01 -13.33 -5.02
C ARG A 112 -3.20 -14.28 -6.20
N ARG A 113 -3.17 -13.71 -7.40
CA ARG A 113 -3.10 -14.47 -8.65
C ARG A 113 -1.65 -14.80 -8.98
N ASP A 114 -1.46 -15.86 -9.75
CA ASP A 114 -0.11 -16.29 -10.18
C ASP A 114 0.63 -15.19 -10.95
N CYS A 115 -0.10 -14.41 -11.77
CA CYS A 115 0.48 -13.28 -12.52
C CYS A 115 0.83 -12.05 -11.66
N PHE A 116 0.54 -12.07 -10.35
CA PHE A 116 0.87 -10.93 -9.47
C PHE A 116 2.38 -10.68 -9.35
N ALA A 117 3.18 -11.74 -9.41
CA ALA A 117 4.64 -11.62 -9.39
C ALA A 117 5.18 -10.78 -10.54
N GLN A 118 4.59 -10.90 -11.74
CA GLN A 118 4.98 -10.10 -12.91
C GLN A 118 4.70 -8.61 -12.70
N LEU A 119 3.61 -8.27 -12.00
CA LEU A 119 3.31 -6.88 -11.63
C LEU A 119 4.29 -6.35 -10.57
N GLU A 120 4.67 -7.16 -9.58
CA GLU A 120 5.69 -6.79 -8.59
C GLU A 120 7.05 -6.56 -9.27
N ASP A 121 7.46 -7.43 -10.17
CA ASP A 121 8.71 -7.29 -10.93
C ASP A 121 8.71 -6.02 -11.79
N TYR A 122 7.58 -5.68 -12.38
CA TYR A 122 7.41 -4.42 -13.12
C TYR A 122 7.53 -3.20 -12.20
N LEU A 123 6.85 -3.20 -11.05
CA LEU A 123 6.82 -2.05 -10.13
C LEU A 123 8.16 -1.77 -9.45
N TYR A 124 8.92 -2.82 -9.14
CA TYR A 124 10.14 -2.72 -8.34
C TYR A 124 11.41 -3.15 -9.08
N GLY A 125 11.28 -3.65 -10.29
CA GLY A 125 12.39 -4.04 -11.17
C GLY A 125 13.10 -2.84 -11.82
N SER A 126 14.10 -3.13 -12.64
CA SER A 126 14.97 -2.11 -13.28
C SER A 126 14.37 -1.46 -14.53
N GLY A 127 13.24 -1.95 -15.03
CA GLY A 127 12.64 -1.47 -16.30
C GLY A 127 11.68 -0.31 -16.07
N ARG A 128 12.20 0.94 -15.95
CA ARG A 128 11.40 2.12 -15.61
C ARG A 128 10.65 2.79 -16.76
N ASP A 129 11.00 2.49 -18.01
CA ASP A 129 10.48 3.19 -19.19
C ASP A 129 9.42 2.35 -19.92
N ARG A 130 8.52 1.73 -19.18
CA ARG A 130 7.51 0.82 -19.75
C ARG A 130 6.16 1.05 -19.09
N VAL A 131 5.11 0.87 -19.90
CA VAL A 131 3.73 0.81 -19.40
C VAL A 131 3.32 -0.65 -19.21
N CYS A 132 2.86 -1.01 -18.01
CA CYS A 132 2.30 -2.33 -17.74
C CYS A 132 0.82 -2.35 -18.04
N LEU A 133 0.42 -3.12 -19.06
CA LEU A 133 -0.99 -3.31 -19.41
C LEU A 133 -1.56 -4.58 -18.79
N VAL A 134 -2.55 -4.42 -17.92
CA VAL A 134 -3.29 -5.52 -17.32
C VAL A 134 -4.62 -5.66 -18.06
N PHE A 135 -4.72 -6.68 -18.92
CA PHE A 135 -5.93 -6.94 -19.72
C PHE A 135 -6.57 -8.30 -19.37
N GLY A 136 -7.77 -8.50 -19.81
CA GLY A 136 -8.52 -9.74 -19.59
C GLY A 136 -10.02 -9.49 -19.40
N LEU A 137 -10.78 -10.57 -19.28
CA LEU A 137 -12.24 -10.55 -19.17
C LEU A 137 -12.72 -9.72 -17.99
N ARG A 138 -13.95 -9.24 -18.07
CA ARG A 138 -14.61 -8.53 -16.97
C ARG A 138 -14.72 -9.45 -15.75
N ARG A 139 -14.60 -8.89 -14.54
CA ARG A 139 -14.68 -9.60 -13.24
C ARG A 139 -13.58 -10.64 -13.00
N THR A 140 -12.48 -10.58 -13.71
CA THR A 140 -11.32 -11.46 -13.48
C THR A 140 -10.35 -10.95 -12.39
N GLY A 141 -10.69 -9.91 -11.65
CA GLY A 141 -9.89 -9.43 -10.51
C GLY A 141 -8.76 -8.45 -10.87
N LYS A 142 -8.78 -7.82 -12.06
CA LYS A 142 -7.76 -6.81 -12.45
C LYS A 142 -7.66 -5.66 -11.44
N THR A 143 -8.78 -5.03 -11.10
CA THR A 143 -8.85 -3.98 -10.08
C THR A 143 -8.38 -4.48 -8.71
N THR A 144 -8.69 -5.73 -8.35
CA THR A 144 -8.22 -6.34 -7.10
C THR A 144 -6.70 -6.45 -7.08
N MET A 145 -6.09 -6.84 -8.20
CA MET A 145 -4.65 -6.96 -8.34
C MET A 145 -3.95 -5.60 -8.21
N LEU A 146 -4.49 -4.53 -8.84
CA LEU A 146 -3.99 -3.16 -8.67
C LEU A 146 -4.08 -2.72 -7.20
N ARG A 147 -5.20 -2.99 -6.54
CA ARG A 147 -5.38 -2.67 -5.11
C ARG A 147 -4.40 -3.40 -4.22
N GLN A 148 -4.14 -4.68 -4.49
CA GLN A 148 -3.13 -5.46 -3.75
C GLN A 148 -1.72 -4.89 -3.95
N ALA A 149 -1.38 -4.48 -5.16
CA ALA A 149 -0.10 -3.84 -5.46
C ALA A 149 0.07 -2.53 -4.67
N ILE A 150 -0.95 -1.67 -4.68
CA ILE A 150 -0.95 -0.39 -3.94
C ILE A 150 -0.89 -0.64 -2.42
N GLY A 151 -1.67 -1.57 -1.89
CA GLY A 151 -1.71 -1.88 -0.45
C GLY A 151 -0.40 -2.46 0.10
N ARG A 152 0.51 -2.90 -0.77
CA ARG A 152 1.84 -3.44 -0.43
C ARG A 152 2.96 -2.42 -0.60
N MET A 153 2.67 -1.26 -1.15
CA MET A 153 3.67 -0.20 -1.32
C MET A 153 4.19 0.28 0.04
N THR A 154 5.47 0.60 0.10
CA THR A 154 6.05 1.30 1.26
C THR A 154 5.42 2.68 1.40
N SER A 155 5.46 3.26 2.60
CA SER A 155 4.95 4.62 2.84
C SER A 155 5.58 5.65 1.91
N GLU A 156 6.86 5.49 1.56
CA GLU A 156 7.56 6.35 0.61
C GLU A 156 7.01 6.20 -0.81
N ALA A 157 6.94 4.98 -1.34
CA ALA A 157 6.40 4.71 -2.67
C ALA A 157 4.94 5.16 -2.77
N LEU A 158 4.15 4.93 -1.72
CA LEU A 158 2.75 5.35 -1.65
C LEU A 158 2.59 6.87 -1.68
N SER A 159 3.51 7.62 -1.07
CA SER A 159 3.51 9.10 -1.12
C SER A 159 3.72 9.66 -2.54
N ARG A 160 4.32 8.86 -3.42
CA ARG A 160 4.58 9.18 -4.83
C ARG A 160 3.69 8.36 -5.78
N ALA A 161 2.60 7.80 -5.26
CA ALA A 161 1.65 7.01 -6.03
C ALA A 161 0.32 7.74 -6.21
N ALA A 162 -0.29 7.56 -7.37
CA ALA A 162 -1.61 8.04 -7.72
C ALA A 162 -2.46 6.90 -8.30
N TYR A 163 -3.74 6.89 -7.99
CA TYR A 163 -4.72 5.99 -8.58
C TYR A 163 -5.79 6.80 -9.28
N LEU A 164 -6.00 6.49 -10.53
CA LEU A 164 -6.93 7.15 -11.41
C LEU A 164 -7.96 6.14 -11.89
N LYS A 165 -9.22 6.39 -11.61
CA LYS A 165 -10.33 5.58 -12.12
C LYS A 165 -11.02 6.30 -13.23
N ALA A 166 -10.84 5.82 -14.47
CA ALA A 166 -11.48 6.40 -15.63
C ALA A 166 -13.01 6.22 -15.61
N ARG A 167 -13.74 7.22 -16.08
CA ARG A 167 -15.19 7.26 -16.21
C ARG A 167 -15.60 7.42 -17.66
N ARG A 168 -16.82 7.12 -17.97
CA ARG A 168 -17.39 7.31 -19.34
C ARG A 168 -17.45 8.79 -19.77
N THR A 169 -17.41 9.71 -18.82
CA THR A 169 -17.39 11.17 -19.06
C THR A 169 -15.99 11.69 -19.35
N ASP A 170 -14.97 10.91 -19.00
CA ASP A 170 -13.59 11.31 -19.14
C ASP A 170 -13.11 11.04 -20.58
N ASN A 171 -12.09 11.76 -21.01
CA ASN A 171 -11.42 11.59 -22.29
C ASN A 171 -9.91 11.61 -22.14
N MET A 172 -9.19 11.19 -23.18
CA MET A 172 -7.72 11.12 -23.14
C MET A 172 -7.04 12.49 -22.94
N ALA A 173 -7.63 13.56 -23.46
CA ALA A 173 -7.08 14.89 -23.26
C ALA A 173 -7.11 15.33 -21.78
N MET A 174 -8.21 15.06 -21.06
CA MET A 174 -8.32 15.30 -19.61
C MET A 174 -7.31 14.44 -18.85
N MET A 175 -7.22 13.16 -19.17
CA MET A 175 -6.29 12.24 -18.54
C MET A 175 -4.84 12.67 -18.75
N ASN A 176 -4.44 13.04 -19.96
CA ASN A 176 -3.08 13.48 -20.26
C ASN A 176 -2.71 14.76 -19.51
N ARG A 177 -3.64 15.70 -19.33
CA ARG A 177 -3.41 16.90 -18.50
C ARG A 177 -3.19 16.52 -17.04
N ASP A 178 -3.96 15.60 -16.51
CA ASP A 178 -3.81 15.16 -15.12
C ASP A 178 -2.54 14.34 -14.92
N LEU A 179 -2.17 13.47 -15.86
CA LEU A 179 -0.90 12.74 -15.85
C LEU A 179 0.29 13.69 -15.89
N LYS A 180 0.22 14.75 -16.72
CA LYS A 180 1.26 15.79 -16.74
C LYS A 180 1.39 16.50 -15.39
N LYS A 181 0.26 16.88 -14.76
CA LYS A 181 0.26 17.47 -13.41
C LYS A 181 0.89 16.53 -12.37
N LEU A 182 0.58 15.22 -12.43
CA LEU A 182 1.16 14.22 -11.55
C LEU A 182 2.67 14.09 -11.78
N PHE A 183 3.11 14.02 -13.03
CA PHE A 183 4.53 13.95 -13.39
C PHE A 183 5.29 15.19 -12.90
N ASP A 184 4.79 16.39 -13.19
CA ASP A 184 5.38 17.67 -12.77
C ASP A 184 5.44 17.79 -11.22
N ALA A 185 4.51 17.14 -10.51
CA ALA A 185 4.50 17.06 -9.04
C ALA A 185 5.37 15.94 -8.46
N GLY A 186 6.10 15.17 -9.29
CA GLY A 186 7.05 14.14 -8.87
C GLY A 186 6.43 12.79 -8.50
N PHE A 187 5.22 12.51 -8.96
CA PHE A 187 4.65 11.16 -8.82
C PHE A 187 5.40 10.17 -9.72
N GLN A 188 5.67 8.98 -9.18
CA GLN A 188 6.46 7.93 -9.84
C GLN A 188 5.62 6.72 -10.24
N TYR A 189 4.51 6.51 -9.54
CA TYR A 189 3.62 5.36 -9.74
C TYR A 189 2.21 5.87 -10.05
N VAL A 190 1.73 5.57 -11.24
CA VAL A 190 0.36 5.92 -11.62
C VAL A 190 -0.39 4.66 -12.03
N PHE A 191 -1.44 4.36 -11.28
CA PHE A 191 -2.33 3.24 -11.55
C PHE A 191 -3.60 3.75 -12.21
N ILE A 192 -3.90 3.27 -13.41
CA ILE A 192 -5.09 3.67 -14.16
C ILE A 192 -6.02 2.46 -14.26
N ASP A 193 -7.23 2.59 -13.74
CA ASP A 193 -8.25 1.55 -13.77
C ASP A 193 -9.40 1.94 -14.70
N GLU A 194 -9.99 0.93 -15.34
CA GLU A 194 -11.15 1.09 -16.25
C GLU A 194 -10.90 2.02 -17.45
N VAL A 195 -9.64 2.14 -17.91
CA VAL A 195 -9.23 3.05 -19.01
C VAL A 195 -10.08 2.88 -20.29
N THR A 196 -10.55 1.68 -20.57
CA THR A 196 -11.41 1.36 -21.73
C THR A 196 -12.82 1.94 -21.65
N LEU A 197 -13.20 2.57 -20.53
CA LEU A 197 -14.48 3.28 -20.44
C LEU A 197 -14.46 4.61 -21.19
N MET A 198 -13.28 5.20 -21.42
CA MET A 198 -13.15 6.42 -22.19
C MET A 198 -13.41 6.16 -23.66
N ARG A 199 -14.19 7.05 -24.29
CA ARG A 199 -14.66 6.85 -25.68
C ARG A 199 -13.53 6.88 -26.70
N ASP A 200 -12.53 7.72 -26.45
CA ASP A 200 -11.40 7.99 -27.34
C ASP A 200 -10.12 7.19 -26.99
N PHE A 201 -10.21 6.25 -26.05
CA PHE A 201 -9.05 5.47 -25.61
C PHE A 201 -8.43 4.63 -26.74
N ILE A 202 -9.26 3.97 -27.56
CA ILE A 202 -8.79 3.09 -28.64
C ILE A 202 -7.99 3.89 -29.69
N ASP A 203 -8.51 5.06 -30.05
CA ASP A 203 -7.90 5.92 -31.08
C ASP A 203 -6.65 6.63 -30.58
N SER A 204 -6.51 6.83 -29.27
CA SER A 204 -5.42 7.57 -28.63
C SER A 204 -4.41 6.69 -27.90
N ALA A 205 -4.62 5.38 -27.84
CA ALA A 205 -3.79 4.45 -27.08
C ALA A 205 -2.33 4.41 -27.58
N ALA A 206 -2.09 4.63 -28.85
CA ALA A 206 -0.74 4.71 -29.43
C ALA A 206 0.04 5.92 -28.90
N ILE A 207 -0.64 7.04 -28.66
CA ILE A 207 -0.02 8.28 -28.15
C ILE A 207 0.39 8.12 -26.67
N PHE A 208 -0.27 7.21 -25.95
CA PHE A 208 -0.03 7.00 -24.52
C PHE A 208 1.36 6.47 -24.21
N SER A 209 1.93 5.64 -25.09
CA SER A 209 3.30 5.14 -24.93
C SER A 209 4.34 6.21 -25.24
N ASP A 210 4.05 7.12 -26.17
CA ASP A 210 5.02 8.10 -26.68
C ASP A 210 5.20 9.31 -25.74
N VAL A 211 4.19 9.59 -24.90
CA VAL A 211 4.22 10.73 -23.97
C VAL A 211 4.84 10.36 -22.62
N PHE A 212 4.85 9.08 -22.25
CA PHE A 212 5.28 8.60 -20.92
C PHE A 212 6.38 7.51 -20.99
N ALA A 213 6.99 7.30 -22.16
CA ALA A 213 8.15 6.44 -22.36
C ALA A 213 9.46 7.13 -21.99
#